data_4667c8515c155ee319f324bf8115fca8
#
_entry.id   4667c8515c155ee319f324bf8115fca8
#
_cell.length_a   1.000
_cell.length_b   1.000
_cell.length_c   1.000
_cell.angle_alpha   90.00
_cell.angle_beta   90.00
_cell.angle_gamma   90.00
#
_symmetry.space_group_name_H-M   'P 1'
#
loop_
_entity.id
_entity.type
_entity.pdbx_description
1 polymer ?
#
loop_
_entity_poly.entity_id
_entity_poly.type
_entity_poly.pdbx_seq_one_letter_code
_entity_poly.pdbx_strand_id
1 'polypeptide(L)'
;FFDSVIVTDDRGIIKYYTNMRADVYWPDAKNITGMHILKLHPELTEETSSIMRVLKTGEPVFNQLESFYSSSGQSVTNIYCTLPLLSDGKMVGAIDFARVIGENERKNIVLPGGDKERHYTVNDIISNSPEMIKIKDSISQVAQTDSSVLIYGETGTGKEMIAQAIHSASKR
;
A
#
# COMPACT_ATOMS: atom_id res chain seq x y z
N PHE A 1 2.29 -6.14 9.00
CA PHE A 1 2.07 -7.52 8.53
C PHE A 1 0.82 -7.52 7.66
N PHE A 2 0.84 -8.30 6.56
CA PHE A 2 -0.32 -8.49 5.69
C PHE A 2 -1.07 -9.75 6.13
N ASP A 3 -2.39 -9.71 6.00
CA ASP A 3 -3.27 -10.84 6.36
C ASP A 3 -3.49 -11.78 5.17
N SER A 4 -3.31 -11.28 3.94
CA SER A 4 -3.45 -12.04 2.70
C SER A 4 -2.44 -11.60 1.65
N VAL A 5 -1.96 -12.56 0.86
CA VAL A 5 -1.14 -12.31 -0.34
C VAL A 5 -1.66 -13.17 -1.48
N ILE A 6 -1.88 -12.53 -2.63
CA ILE A 6 -2.26 -13.18 -3.90
C ILE A 6 -1.19 -12.89 -4.93
N VAL A 7 -0.73 -13.90 -5.65
CA VAL A 7 0.13 -13.74 -6.83
C VAL A 7 -0.57 -14.31 -8.04
N THR A 8 -0.65 -13.53 -9.10
CA THR A 8 -1.24 -13.98 -10.39
C THR A 8 -0.19 -13.99 -11.50
N ASP A 9 -0.46 -14.72 -12.57
CA ASP A 9 0.24 -14.53 -13.84
C ASP A 9 -0.29 -13.29 -14.60
N ASP A 10 0.25 -13.06 -15.79
CA ASP A 10 -0.10 -11.95 -16.69
C ASP A 10 -1.55 -12.00 -17.21
N ARG A 11 -2.24 -13.12 -17.02
CA ARG A 11 -3.65 -13.33 -17.39
C ARG A 11 -4.60 -13.26 -16.20
N GLY A 12 -4.10 -12.94 -14.99
CA GLY A 12 -4.91 -12.89 -13.78
C GLY A 12 -5.23 -14.26 -13.18
N ILE A 13 -4.50 -15.34 -13.59
CA ILE A 13 -4.65 -16.67 -13.00
C ILE A 13 -3.81 -16.74 -11.73
N ILE A 14 -4.42 -17.10 -10.61
CA ILE A 14 -3.80 -17.18 -9.30
C ILE A 14 -2.77 -18.33 -9.29
N LYS A 15 -1.51 -17.99 -9.02
CA LYS A 15 -0.38 -18.92 -8.89
C LYS A 15 -0.01 -19.20 -7.45
N TYR A 16 -0.24 -18.23 -6.58
CA TYR A 16 0.02 -18.36 -5.15
C TYR A 16 -1.02 -17.58 -4.36
N TYR A 17 -1.42 -18.17 -3.25
CA TYR A 17 -2.31 -17.54 -2.28
C TYR A 17 -1.91 -17.95 -0.88
N THR A 18 -1.86 -16.98 0.02
CA THR A 18 -1.78 -17.23 1.45
C THR A 18 -2.70 -16.29 2.20
N ASN A 19 -3.16 -16.74 3.34
CA ASN A 19 -4.12 -16.06 4.17
C ASN A 19 -3.86 -16.39 5.65
N MET A 20 -3.77 -15.36 6.48
CA MET A 20 -3.58 -15.44 7.92
C MET A 20 -4.89 -15.25 8.70
N ARG A 21 -5.97 -14.91 8.00
CA ARG A 21 -7.29 -14.60 8.55
C ARG A 21 -8.37 -15.43 7.86
N ALA A 22 -8.39 -16.74 8.16
CA ALA A 22 -9.37 -17.68 7.61
C ALA A 22 -10.83 -17.36 8.03
N ASP A 23 -11.00 -16.55 9.07
CA ASP A 23 -12.28 -15.99 9.52
C ASP A 23 -12.83 -14.89 8.59
N VAL A 24 -11.95 -14.29 7.78
CA VAL A 24 -12.28 -13.17 6.89
C VAL A 24 -12.23 -13.58 5.43
N TYR A 25 -11.11 -14.22 5.04
CA TYR A 25 -10.86 -14.63 3.66
C TYR A 25 -11.23 -16.09 3.43
N TRP A 26 -11.12 -16.56 2.19
CA TRP A 26 -11.38 -17.95 1.83
C TRP A 26 -10.46 -18.91 2.57
N PRO A 27 -10.99 -19.89 3.31
CA PRO A 27 -10.17 -20.75 4.14
C PRO A 27 -9.34 -21.78 3.36
N ASP A 28 -9.69 -22.05 2.09
CA ASP A 28 -9.10 -23.16 1.34
C ASP A 28 -8.22 -22.68 0.18
N ALA A 29 -6.93 -22.42 0.48
CA ALA A 29 -5.94 -22.01 -0.51
C ALA A 29 -5.76 -23.03 -1.67
N LYS A 30 -6.03 -24.32 -1.46
CA LYS A 30 -5.84 -25.35 -2.49
C LYS A 30 -6.84 -25.23 -3.62
N ASN A 31 -8.03 -24.73 -3.35
CA ASN A 31 -9.09 -24.57 -4.33
C ASN A 31 -9.01 -23.26 -5.12
N ILE A 32 -8.16 -22.34 -4.71
CA ILE A 32 -8.04 -20.98 -5.29
C ILE A 32 -6.93 -20.94 -6.37
N THR A 33 -5.85 -21.68 -6.18
CA THR A 33 -4.75 -21.71 -7.16
C THR A 33 -5.22 -22.31 -8.49
N GLY A 34 -4.92 -21.60 -9.58
CA GLY A 34 -5.38 -21.94 -10.92
C GLY A 34 -6.70 -21.28 -11.32
N MET A 35 -7.41 -20.63 -10.39
CA MET A 35 -8.58 -19.83 -10.72
C MET A 35 -8.19 -18.44 -11.24
N HIS A 36 -9.03 -17.89 -12.09
CA HIS A 36 -8.92 -16.48 -12.47
C HIS A 36 -9.40 -15.59 -11.32
N ILE A 37 -8.73 -14.45 -11.08
CA ILE A 37 -9.05 -13.54 -9.97
C ILE A 37 -10.51 -13.05 -10.01
N LEU A 38 -11.07 -12.76 -11.17
CA LEU A 38 -12.47 -12.35 -11.31
C LEU A 38 -13.47 -13.49 -11.06
N LYS A 39 -13.02 -14.74 -11.09
CA LYS A 39 -13.87 -15.86 -10.67
C LYS A 39 -13.90 -16.01 -9.16
N LEU A 40 -12.80 -15.65 -8.49
CA LEU A 40 -12.75 -15.59 -7.04
C LEU A 40 -13.56 -14.41 -6.50
N HIS A 41 -13.54 -13.29 -7.22
CA HIS A 41 -14.23 -12.03 -6.89
C HIS A 41 -15.23 -11.67 -8.01
N PRO A 42 -16.39 -12.34 -8.09
CA PRO A 42 -17.36 -12.13 -9.17
C PRO A 42 -18.03 -10.74 -9.14
N GLU A 43 -17.90 -10.01 -8.04
CA GLU A 43 -18.33 -8.62 -7.87
C GLU A 43 -17.41 -7.62 -8.57
N LEU A 44 -16.17 -8.03 -8.92
CA LEU A 44 -15.21 -7.18 -9.61
C LEU A 44 -15.26 -7.37 -11.13
N THR A 45 -14.89 -6.31 -11.84
CA THR A 45 -14.68 -6.29 -13.30
C THR A 45 -13.20 -6.09 -13.62
N GLU A 46 -12.83 -6.13 -14.91
CA GLU A 46 -11.46 -5.79 -15.33
C GLU A 46 -11.06 -4.35 -14.96
N GLU A 47 -12.03 -3.43 -14.90
CA GLU A 47 -11.79 -2.02 -14.56
C GLU A 47 -11.73 -1.80 -13.03
N THR A 48 -12.49 -2.54 -12.25
CA THR A 48 -12.57 -2.36 -10.80
C THR A 48 -11.56 -3.20 -10.03
N SER A 49 -11.10 -4.34 -10.58
CA SER A 49 -10.06 -5.16 -9.98
C SER A 49 -8.70 -4.47 -10.05
N SER A 50 -8.05 -4.26 -8.90
CA SER A 50 -6.71 -3.70 -8.82
C SER A 50 -5.68 -4.56 -9.55
N ILE A 51 -5.78 -5.90 -9.43
CA ILE A 51 -4.91 -6.85 -10.11
C ILE A 51 -5.05 -6.69 -11.63
N MET A 52 -6.27 -6.72 -12.17
CA MET A 52 -6.48 -6.58 -13.61
C MET A 52 -6.02 -5.22 -14.12
N ARG A 53 -6.24 -4.15 -13.35
CA ARG A 53 -5.76 -2.81 -13.68
C ARG A 53 -4.23 -2.75 -13.73
N VAL A 54 -3.54 -3.30 -12.73
CA VAL A 54 -2.08 -3.36 -12.70
C VAL A 54 -1.52 -4.19 -13.87
N LEU A 55 -2.14 -5.33 -14.17
CA LEU A 55 -1.74 -6.15 -15.32
C LEU A 55 -1.89 -5.41 -16.65
N LYS A 56 -2.91 -4.56 -16.78
CA LYS A 56 -3.19 -3.77 -18.00
C LYS A 56 -2.31 -2.55 -18.13
N THR A 57 -2.06 -1.82 -17.03
CA THR A 57 -1.37 -0.52 -17.06
C THR A 57 0.10 -0.59 -16.70
N GLY A 58 0.52 -1.61 -15.93
CA GLY A 58 1.84 -1.69 -15.32
C GLY A 58 2.03 -0.75 -14.12
N GLU A 59 1.03 0.06 -13.80
CA GLU A 59 1.11 1.03 -12.70
C GLU A 59 0.71 0.38 -11.37
N PRO A 60 1.52 0.52 -10.32
CA PRO A 60 1.20 -0.02 -9.00
C PRO A 60 0.01 0.70 -8.37
N VAL A 61 -0.71 -0.02 -7.52
CA VAL A 61 -1.81 0.50 -6.71
C VAL A 61 -1.40 0.43 -5.25
N PHE A 62 -1.53 1.53 -4.51
CA PHE A 62 -1.14 1.61 -3.10
C PHE A 62 -2.30 2.05 -2.22
N ASN A 63 -2.36 1.46 -1.01
CA ASN A 63 -3.21 1.89 0.10
C ASN A 63 -4.68 2.15 -0.30
N GLN A 64 -5.24 1.30 -1.15
CA GLN A 64 -6.66 1.39 -1.49
C GLN A 64 -7.50 0.71 -0.40
N LEU A 65 -8.66 1.28 -0.12
CA LEU A 65 -9.64 0.68 0.78
C LEU A 65 -10.73 0.00 -0.02
N GLU A 66 -11.08 -1.20 0.39
CA GLU A 66 -12.19 -1.96 -0.13
C GLU A 66 -12.99 -2.56 1.02
N SER A 67 -14.31 -2.47 0.92
CA SER A 67 -15.20 -3.12 1.89
C SER A 67 -15.90 -4.29 1.21
N PHE A 68 -15.90 -5.43 1.87
CA PHE A 68 -16.53 -6.66 1.39
C PHE A 68 -17.17 -7.42 2.54
N TYR A 69 -17.94 -8.46 2.23
CA TYR A 69 -18.48 -9.35 3.24
C TYR A 69 -17.57 -10.55 3.43
N SER A 70 -17.15 -10.79 4.68
CA SER A 70 -16.37 -11.96 5.06
C SER A 70 -17.12 -13.26 4.81
N SER A 71 -16.43 -14.40 4.91
CA SER A 71 -17.05 -15.73 4.87
C SER A 71 -18.12 -15.94 5.93
N SER A 72 -18.08 -15.19 7.04
CA SER A 72 -19.10 -15.17 8.10
C SER A 72 -20.23 -14.17 7.87
N GLY A 73 -20.24 -13.44 6.76
CA GLY A 73 -21.25 -12.42 6.42
C GLY A 73 -21.09 -11.08 7.14
N GLN A 74 -19.96 -10.84 7.81
CA GLN A 74 -19.65 -9.55 8.43
C GLN A 74 -19.04 -8.59 7.41
N SER A 75 -19.42 -7.32 7.46
CA SER A 75 -18.75 -6.27 6.67
C SER A 75 -17.36 -6.03 7.21
N VAL A 76 -16.37 -6.16 6.35
CA VAL A 76 -14.94 -6.00 6.65
C VAL A 76 -14.35 -4.99 5.69
N THR A 77 -13.41 -4.19 6.15
CA THR A 77 -12.65 -3.28 5.30
C THR A 77 -11.20 -3.74 5.22
N ASN A 78 -10.69 -3.84 4.01
CA ASN A 78 -9.29 -4.08 3.73
C ASN A 78 -8.59 -2.79 3.29
N ILE A 79 -7.31 -2.68 3.63
CA ILE A 79 -6.35 -1.88 2.88
C ILE A 79 -5.49 -2.82 2.05
N TYR A 80 -5.27 -2.50 0.78
CA TYR A 80 -4.49 -3.34 -0.11
C TYR A 80 -3.52 -2.54 -0.98
N CYS A 81 -2.47 -3.24 -1.41
CA CYS A 81 -1.46 -2.75 -2.35
C CYS A 81 -1.24 -3.81 -3.42
N THR A 82 -1.33 -3.42 -4.69
CA THR A 82 -1.11 -4.31 -5.82
C THR A 82 0.08 -3.80 -6.64
N LEU A 83 1.06 -4.66 -6.85
CA LEU A 83 2.30 -4.33 -7.57
C LEU A 83 2.45 -5.19 -8.83
N PRO A 84 3.01 -4.63 -9.93
CA PRO A 84 3.36 -5.41 -11.10
C PRO A 84 4.55 -6.33 -10.81
N LEU A 85 4.52 -7.53 -11.34
CA LEU A 85 5.67 -8.42 -11.40
C LEU A 85 6.24 -8.38 -12.81
N LEU A 86 7.50 -7.95 -12.91
CA LEU A 86 8.21 -7.81 -14.17
C LEU A 86 9.40 -8.77 -14.21
N SER A 87 9.62 -9.38 -15.38
CA SER A 87 10.84 -10.13 -15.71
C SER A 87 11.39 -9.57 -17.01
N ASP A 88 12.63 -9.10 -16.98
CA ASP A 88 13.28 -8.45 -18.12
C ASP A 88 12.44 -7.33 -18.77
N GLY A 89 11.77 -6.53 -17.90
CA GLY A 89 10.89 -5.44 -18.30
C GLY A 89 9.52 -5.86 -18.86
N LYS A 90 9.21 -7.16 -18.91
CA LYS A 90 7.93 -7.68 -19.38
C LYS A 90 7.02 -8.01 -18.18
N MET A 91 5.75 -7.69 -18.31
CA MET A 91 4.74 -8.08 -17.33
C MET A 91 4.62 -9.60 -17.29
N VAL A 92 4.86 -10.21 -16.12
CA VAL A 92 4.70 -11.65 -15.88
C VAL A 92 3.61 -11.95 -14.88
N GLY A 93 3.07 -10.93 -14.22
CA GLY A 93 2.00 -11.10 -13.25
C GLY A 93 1.81 -9.87 -12.37
N ALA A 94 1.03 -10.06 -11.31
CA ALA A 94 0.83 -9.08 -10.26
C ALA A 94 0.85 -9.75 -8.89
N ILE A 95 1.27 -9.00 -7.88
CA ILE A 95 1.19 -9.40 -6.47
C ILE A 95 0.32 -8.42 -5.71
N ASP A 96 -0.62 -8.94 -4.95
CA ASP A 96 -1.53 -8.18 -4.11
C ASP A 96 -1.31 -8.53 -2.64
N PHE A 97 -1.22 -7.51 -1.81
CA PHE A 97 -1.09 -7.60 -0.37
C PHE A 97 -2.30 -6.94 0.27
N ALA A 98 -3.02 -7.67 1.11
CA ALA A 98 -4.17 -7.11 1.80
C ALA A 98 -4.06 -7.26 3.32
N ARG A 99 -4.62 -6.30 4.04
CA ARG A 99 -4.75 -6.31 5.49
C ARG A 99 -6.14 -5.83 5.90
N VAL A 100 -6.77 -6.57 6.80
CA VAL A 100 -8.02 -6.15 7.45
C VAL A 100 -7.73 -5.00 8.41
N ILE A 101 -8.54 -3.98 8.33
CA ILE A 101 -8.44 -2.82 9.22
C ILE A 101 -9.68 -2.71 10.10
N GLY A 102 -9.46 -2.39 11.37
CA GLY A 102 -10.53 -2.10 12.31
C GLY A 102 -11.16 -0.71 12.08
N GLU A 103 -12.36 -0.50 12.58
CA GLU A 103 -13.05 0.79 12.46
C GLU A 103 -12.24 1.98 13.00
N ASN A 104 -11.49 1.78 14.07
CA ASN A 104 -10.64 2.81 14.66
C ASN A 104 -9.42 3.13 13.79
N GLU A 105 -8.84 2.12 13.12
CA GLU A 105 -7.74 2.32 12.17
C GLU A 105 -8.22 3.03 10.91
N ARG A 106 -9.44 2.69 10.42
CA ARG A 106 -10.04 3.29 9.22
C ARG A 106 -10.11 4.82 9.30
N LYS A 107 -10.38 5.37 10.48
CA LYS A 107 -10.45 6.84 10.71
C LYS A 107 -9.09 7.53 10.59
N ASN A 108 -8.01 6.79 10.75
CA ASN A 108 -6.64 7.31 10.76
C ASN A 108 -5.86 7.00 9.47
N ILE A 109 -6.47 6.26 8.54
CA ILE A 109 -5.83 5.95 7.25
C ILE A 109 -6.01 7.14 6.31
N VAL A 110 -4.91 7.80 6.00
CA VAL A 110 -4.84 8.78 4.92
C VAL A 110 -4.70 8.01 3.62
N LEU A 111 -5.76 8.00 2.81
CA LEU A 111 -5.73 7.37 1.48
C LEU A 111 -5.00 8.27 0.49
N PRO A 112 -4.10 7.71 -0.35
CA PRO A 112 -3.64 8.42 -1.51
C PRO A 112 -4.83 8.66 -2.45
N GLY A 113 -5.23 9.93 -2.64
CA GLY A 113 -6.28 10.32 -3.59
C GLY A 113 -7.60 10.85 -3.02
N GLY A 114 -7.80 10.84 -1.69
CA GLY A 114 -8.88 11.56 -1.03
C GLY A 114 -8.35 12.87 -0.44
N ASP A 115 -8.69 14.00 -1.06
CA ASP A 115 -8.23 15.35 -0.77
C ASP A 115 -6.71 15.54 -0.81
N LYS A 116 -6.25 16.33 -1.80
CA LYS A 116 -4.90 16.85 -2.02
C LYS A 116 -3.86 16.37 -1.00
N GLU A 117 -2.95 15.52 -1.43
CA GLU A 117 -1.79 15.06 -0.68
C GLU A 117 -1.35 16.13 0.31
N ARG A 118 -1.70 15.93 1.57
CA ARG A 118 -1.13 16.75 2.63
C ARG A 118 0.27 16.23 2.87
N HIS A 119 1.17 16.58 1.97
CA HIS A 119 2.58 16.35 2.21
C HIS A 119 2.98 17.16 3.44
N TYR A 120 3.49 16.49 4.45
CA TYR A 120 4.09 17.20 5.56
C TYR A 120 5.23 18.06 5.03
N THR A 121 5.24 19.30 5.46
CA THR A 121 6.31 20.26 5.22
C THR A 121 7.15 20.42 6.46
N VAL A 122 8.29 21.10 6.37
CA VAL A 122 9.14 21.42 7.53
C VAL A 122 8.34 22.17 8.61
N ASN A 123 7.34 22.95 8.21
CA ASN A 123 6.51 23.74 9.14
C ASN A 123 5.53 22.88 9.94
N ASP A 124 5.14 21.71 9.44
CA ASP A 124 4.26 20.78 10.14
C ASP A 124 5.00 20.00 11.25
N ILE A 125 6.33 20.01 11.26
CA ILE A 125 7.15 19.41 12.30
C ILE A 125 7.20 20.34 13.53
N ILE A 126 6.36 20.03 14.52
CA ILE A 126 6.31 20.80 15.77
C ILE A 126 7.31 20.22 16.77
N SER A 127 8.33 20.96 17.12
CA SER A 127 9.27 20.59 18.18
C SER A 127 10.04 21.81 18.68
N ASN A 128 10.34 21.78 19.98
CA ASN A 128 11.15 22.78 20.67
C ASN A 128 12.52 22.23 21.12
N SER A 129 12.85 20.97 20.78
CA SER A 129 14.14 20.40 21.14
C SER A 129 15.24 20.93 20.21
N PRO A 130 16.45 21.25 20.75
CA PRO A 130 17.57 21.74 19.95
C PRO A 130 17.98 20.75 18.85
N GLU A 131 17.85 19.44 19.10
CA GLU A 131 18.19 18.38 18.16
C GLU A 131 17.23 18.40 16.96
N MET A 132 15.93 18.55 17.21
CA MET A 132 14.93 18.59 16.16
C MET A 132 15.02 19.88 15.33
N ILE A 133 15.41 20.98 15.94
CA ILE A 133 15.67 22.24 15.21
C ILE A 133 16.80 22.01 14.18
N LYS A 134 17.90 21.37 14.59
CA LYS A 134 19.00 21.01 13.68
C LYS A 134 18.55 20.09 12.54
N ILE A 135 17.66 19.12 12.84
CA ILE A 135 17.08 18.24 11.82
C ILE A 135 16.27 19.05 10.83
N LYS A 136 15.42 19.97 11.29
CA LYS A 136 14.62 20.85 10.41
C LYS A 136 15.50 21.70 9.48
N ASP A 137 16.59 22.25 9.99
CA ASP A 137 17.56 23.01 9.18
C ASP A 137 18.23 22.12 8.13
N SER A 138 18.55 20.88 8.50
CA SER A 138 19.15 19.90 7.59
C SER A 138 18.20 19.47 6.45
N ILE A 139 16.89 19.42 6.68
CA ILE A 139 15.91 19.06 5.65
C ILE A 139 16.04 19.95 4.42
N SER A 140 16.11 21.27 4.61
CA SER A 140 16.21 22.23 3.51
C SER A 140 17.51 22.10 2.71
N GLN A 141 18.61 21.71 3.37
CA GLN A 141 19.90 21.50 2.73
C GLN A 141 19.91 20.19 1.92
N VAL A 142 19.43 19.10 2.55
CA VAL A 142 19.41 17.77 1.93
C VAL A 142 18.44 17.69 0.75
N ALA A 143 17.30 18.38 0.83
CA ALA A 143 16.31 18.44 -0.24
C ALA A 143 16.82 19.05 -1.56
N GLN A 144 17.92 19.82 -1.50
CA GLN A 144 18.55 20.43 -2.70
C GLN A 144 19.61 19.52 -3.35
N THR A 145 19.91 18.37 -2.76
CA THR A 145 20.92 17.43 -3.25
C THR A 145 20.27 16.21 -3.89
N ASP A 146 21.03 15.52 -4.77
CA ASP A 146 20.61 14.23 -5.34
C ASP A 146 21.06 13.02 -4.51
N SER A 147 21.49 13.27 -3.28
CA SER A 147 22.01 12.23 -2.37
C SER A 147 20.89 11.37 -1.80
N SER A 148 21.18 10.09 -1.61
CA SER A 148 20.31 9.20 -0.83
C SER A 148 20.31 9.61 0.63
N VAL A 149 19.14 9.63 1.28
CA VAL A 149 18.97 10.00 2.67
C VAL A 149 18.53 8.79 3.48
N LEU A 150 19.24 8.50 4.55
CA LEU A 150 18.87 7.50 5.54
C LEU A 150 18.33 8.20 6.79
N ILE A 151 17.06 7.93 7.14
CA ILE A 151 16.43 8.43 8.37
C ILE A 151 16.39 7.29 9.38
N TYR A 152 17.10 7.45 10.49
CA TYR A 152 17.19 6.45 11.55
C TYR A 152 16.51 6.95 12.84
N GLY A 153 15.88 6.03 13.58
CA GLY A 153 15.23 6.30 14.86
C GLY A 153 14.25 5.20 15.27
N GLU A 154 13.75 5.26 16.50
CA GLU A 154 12.78 4.31 17.04
C GLU A 154 11.43 4.37 16.32
N THR A 155 10.62 3.32 16.45
CA THR A 155 9.26 3.28 15.87
C THR A 155 8.39 4.36 16.54
N GLY A 156 7.62 5.09 15.72
CA GLY A 156 6.74 6.15 16.22
C GLY A 156 7.39 7.53 16.39
N THR A 157 8.69 7.71 16.08
CA THR A 157 9.41 8.99 16.24
C THR A 157 9.18 10.02 15.11
N GLY A 158 8.24 9.78 14.19
CA GLY A 158 7.93 10.74 13.11
C GLY A 158 8.85 10.69 11.89
N LYS A 159 9.59 9.59 11.67
CA LYS A 159 10.49 9.43 10.51
C LYS A 159 9.78 9.63 9.17
N GLU A 160 8.53 9.20 9.06
CA GLU A 160 7.71 9.36 7.86
C GLU A 160 7.42 10.84 7.59
N MET A 161 7.10 11.62 8.62
CA MET A 161 6.88 13.07 8.52
C MET A 161 8.14 13.79 8.02
N ILE A 162 9.32 13.38 8.50
CA ILE A 162 10.61 13.93 8.06
C ILE A 162 10.87 13.56 6.60
N ALA A 163 10.61 12.31 6.20
CA ALA A 163 10.78 11.86 4.81
C ALA A 163 9.89 12.66 3.85
N GLN A 164 8.63 12.87 4.20
CA GLN A 164 7.69 13.66 3.43
C GLN A 164 8.09 15.14 3.38
N ALA A 165 8.60 15.71 4.49
CA ALA A 165 9.09 17.08 4.51
C ALA A 165 10.31 17.28 3.60
N ILE A 166 11.23 16.30 3.53
CA ILE A 166 12.35 16.31 2.59
C ILE A 166 11.84 16.27 1.15
N HIS A 167 10.90 15.37 0.86
CA HIS A 167 10.31 15.24 -0.47
C HIS A 167 9.58 16.53 -0.88
N SER A 168 8.76 17.10 0.00
CA SER A 168 8.03 18.35 -0.25
C SER A 168 8.95 19.56 -0.48
N ALA A 169 10.16 19.55 0.12
CA ALA A 169 11.16 20.60 -0.06
C ALA A 169 12.06 20.35 -1.29
N SER A 170 12.03 19.16 -1.86
CA SER A 170 12.81 18.79 -3.04
C SER A 170 12.16 19.29 -4.34
N LYS A 171 12.93 19.27 -5.44
CA LYS A 171 12.43 19.58 -6.79
C LYS A 171 11.94 18.35 -7.56
N ARG A 172 11.84 17.20 -6.87
CA ARG A 172 11.45 15.91 -7.45
C ARG A 172 9.97 15.64 -7.24
#